data_3f81cc04e38d0785a4cc86b1b574221b
#
_entry.id   3f81cc04e38d0785a4cc86b1b574221b
#
_cell.length_a   1.000
_cell.length_b   1.000
_cell.length_c   1.000
_cell.angle_alpha   90.00
_cell.angle_beta   90.00
_cell.angle_gamma   90.00
#
_symmetry.space_group_name_H-M   'P 1'
#
loop_
_entity.id
_entity.type
_entity.pdbx_description
1 polymer ?
#
loop_
_entity_poly.entity_id
_entity_poly.type
_entity_poly.pdbx_seq_one_letter_code
_entity_poly.pdbx_strand_id
1 'polypeptide(L)'
;VNFEIQDGEFVGIIGHTGSGKSTLIQHLNGLIKASSGALYYNGENIYEDKYDMKKLRSKVGLVFQYPEHQLFEIDVLTDVCFGPKNQGFSEEEAKEKAKKALSLVGLGESYYSQSPFELSGGQKRRVAIAGVLAMEPEVLILDEPTAGLDPRGRDEILDQISKLHTERKMTIILVSHSMEDVARYAGRLIVMNHGQKVFDGTPREVFRHYKELEAIGLAAPQVTYLVHDLKEKGLDIDSDITTVAEAKEAILALWDKKRKRQV
;
A
#
# COMPACT_ATOMS: atom_id res chain seq x y z
N VAL A 1 20.20 -2.08 -3.76
CA VAL A 1 19.23 -2.05 -2.64
C VAL A 1 19.17 -3.45 -2.03
N ASN A 2 19.33 -3.56 -0.70
CA ASN A 2 19.26 -4.85 0.00
C ASN A 2 18.21 -4.73 1.11
N PHE A 3 17.20 -5.58 1.09
CA PHE A 3 16.18 -5.73 2.14
C PHE A 3 15.46 -7.06 1.94
N GLU A 4 14.73 -7.46 2.95
CA GLU A 4 13.88 -8.63 2.95
C GLU A 4 12.49 -8.22 3.44
N ILE A 5 11.44 -8.80 2.89
CA ILE A 5 10.05 -8.62 3.35
C ILE A 5 9.55 -10.00 3.78
N GLN A 6 9.05 -10.09 5.00
CA GLN A 6 8.50 -11.32 5.55
C GLN A 6 7.04 -11.51 5.14
N ASP A 7 6.59 -12.77 5.11
CA ASP A 7 5.19 -13.08 4.86
C ASP A 7 4.29 -12.39 5.88
N GLY A 8 3.22 -11.78 5.38
CA GLY A 8 2.25 -11.09 6.21
C GLY A 8 2.72 -9.72 6.75
N GLU A 9 3.83 -9.13 6.24
CA GLU A 9 4.17 -7.74 6.54
C GLU A 9 3.29 -6.75 5.77
N PHE A 10 3.02 -5.59 6.38
CA PHE A 10 2.52 -4.40 5.68
C PHE A 10 3.65 -3.38 5.59
N VAL A 11 4.28 -3.27 4.43
CA VAL A 11 5.44 -2.41 4.19
C VAL A 11 5.05 -1.18 3.39
N GLY A 12 5.36 0.01 3.89
CA GLY A 12 5.29 1.26 3.14
C GLY A 12 6.63 1.56 2.45
N ILE A 13 6.61 1.91 1.18
CA ILE A 13 7.79 2.40 0.45
C ILE A 13 7.57 3.87 0.13
N ILE A 14 8.41 4.74 0.69
CA ILE A 14 8.35 6.19 0.50
C ILE A 14 9.64 6.71 -0.12
N GLY A 15 9.57 7.91 -0.69
CA GLY A 15 10.70 8.57 -1.35
C GLY A 15 10.21 9.65 -2.31
N HIS A 16 11.04 10.62 -2.63
CA HIS A 16 10.68 11.67 -3.61
C HIS A 16 10.47 11.08 -5.03
N THR A 17 9.87 11.87 -5.90
CA THR A 17 9.72 11.49 -7.32
C THR A 17 11.11 11.25 -7.94
N GLY A 18 11.27 10.12 -8.64
CA GLY A 18 12.56 9.72 -9.20
C GLY A 18 13.51 9.01 -8.22
N SER A 19 13.11 8.73 -6.97
CA SER A 19 13.93 7.98 -6.00
C SER A 19 14.11 6.50 -6.33
N GLY A 20 13.35 5.95 -7.32
CA GLY A 20 13.45 4.57 -7.78
C GLY A 20 12.37 3.62 -7.25
N LYS A 21 11.34 4.11 -6.54
CA LYS A 21 10.25 3.28 -5.99
C LYS A 21 9.55 2.43 -7.05
N SER A 22 9.02 3.06 -8.11
CA SER A 22 8.29 2.34 -9.17
C SER A 22 9.19 1.36 -9.92
N THR A 23 10.47 1.67 -10.11
CA THR A 23 11.45 0.73 -10.66
C THR A 23 11.62 -0.47 -9.73
N LEU A 24 11.77 -0.23 -8.42
CA LEU A 24 11.91 -1.27 -7.42
C LEU A 24 10.73 -2.24 -7.44
N ILE A 25 9.50 -1.74 -7.37
CA ILE A 25 8.30 -2.61 -7.35
C ILE A 25 8.12 -3.39 -8.64
N GLN A 26 8.54 -2.85 -9.78
CA GLN A 26 8.53 -3.58 -11.05
C GLN A 26 9.57 -4.71 -11.09
N HIS A 27 10.70 -4.59 -10.37
CA HIS A 27 11.61 -5.70 -10.14
C HIS A 27 10.96 -6.78 -9.27
N LEU A 28 10.27 -6.39 -8.18
CA LEU A 28 9.62 -7.33 -7.25
C LEU A 28 8.56 -8.21 -7.96
N ASN A 29 7.85 -7.67 -8.94
CA ASN A 29 6.89 -8.42 -9.76
C ASN A 29 7.54 -9.10 -10.99
N GLY A 30 8.84 -8.92 -11.22
CA GLY A 30 9.55 -9.48 -12.36
C GLY A 30 9.20 -8.86 -13.71
N LEU A 31 8.63 -7.64 -13.75
CA LEU A 31 8.41 -6.91 -14.99
C LEU A 31 9.72 -6.40 -15.60
N ILE A 32 10.67 -6.03 -14.75
CA ILE A 32 12.00 -5.57 -15.13
C ILE A 32 13.03 -6.53 -14.55
N LYS A 33 14.02 -6.91 -15.37
CA LYS A 33 15.15 -7.69 -14.92
C LYS A 33 16.25 -6.77 -14.39
N ALA A 34 16.82 -7.08 -13.23
CA ALA A 34 17.92 -6.31 -12.66
C ALA A 34 19.19 -6.46 -13.52
N SER A 35 19.95 -5.36 -13.65
CA SER A 35 21.26 -5.38 -14.35
C SER A 35 22.31 -6.15 -13.56
N SER A 36 22.18 -6.21 -12.23
CA SER A 36 23.06 -6.96 -11.32
C SER A 36 22.33 -7.25 -10.01
N GLY A 37 22.85 -8.20 -9.25
CA GLY A 37 22.25 -8.67 -8.00
C GLY A 37 21.26 -9.81 -8.22
N ALA A 38 20.55 -10.19 -7.17
CA ALA A 38 19.56 -11.27 -7.19
C ALA A 38 18.29 -10.81 -6.47
N LEU A 39 17.16 -11.37 -6.87
CA LEU A 39 15.88 -11.24 -6.19
C LEU A 39 15.33 -12.64 -5.90
N TYR A 40 14.98 -12.85 -4.66
CA TYR A 40 14.46 -14.13 -4.20
C TYR A 40 12.98 -14.01 -3.86
N TYR A 41 12.21 -15.00 -4.31
CA TYR A 41 10.83 -15.21 -3.90
C TYR A 41 10.73 -16.60 -3.28
N ASN A 42 10.36 -16.69 -2.01
CA ASN A 42 10.33 -17.94 -1.24
C ASN A 42 11.66 -18.74 -1.33
N GLY A 43 12.80 -18.05 -1.28
CA GLY A 43 14.13 -18.66 -1.34
C GLY A 43 14.64 -19.02 -2.74
N GLU A 44 13.82 -18.87 -3.79
CA GLU A 44 14.20 -19.13 -5.17
C GLU A 44 14.60 -17.83 -5.88
N ASN A 45 15.77 -17.84 -6.55
CA ASN A 45 16.20 -16.68 -7.32
C ASN A 45 15.40 -16.57 -8.62
N ILE A 46 14.64 -15.49 -8.77
CA ILE A 46 13.77 -15.29 -9.94
C ILE A 46 14.53 -15.07 -11.27
N TYR A 47 15.83 -14.86 -11.21
CA TYR A 47 16.66 -14.64 -12.40
C TYR A 47 17.38 -15.89 -12.87
N GLU A 48 17.17 -17.05 -12.22
CA GLU A 48 17.71 -18.32 -12.67
C GLU A 48 17.07 -18.79 -14.00
N ASP A 49 17.86 -19.51 -14.80
CA ASP A 49 17.37 -20.10 -16.03
C ASP A 49 16.19 -21.07 -15.71
N LYS A 50 15.09 -20.92 -16.46
CA LYS A 50 13.85 -21.69 -16.30
C LYS A 50 12.95 -21.31 -15.13
N TYR A 51 13.21 -20.22 -14.40
CA TYR A 51 12.26 -19.73 -13.40
C TYR A 51 10.92 -19.34 -14.05
N ASP A 52 9.82 -19.80 -13.47
CA ASP A 52 8.48 -19.53 -14.02
C ASP A 52 7.98 -18.13 -13.63
N MET A 53 8.28 -17.16 -14.48
CA MET A 53 7.84 -15.77 -14.31
C MET A 53 6.33 -15.60 -14.35
N LYS A 54 5.59 -16.50 -15.02
CA LYS A 54 4.13 -16.47 -15.05
C LYS A 54 3.59 -16.84 -13.66
N LYS A 55 4.17 -17.87 -13.04
CA LYS A 55 3.87 -18.27 -11.66
C LYS A 55 4.20 -17.14 -10.68
N LEU A 56 5.35 -16.47 -10.80
CA LEU A 56 5.69 -15.33 -9.95
C LEU A 56 4.61 -14.25 -10.02
N ARG A 57 4.23 -13.82 -11.23
CA ARG A 57 3.23 -12.75 -11.44
C ARG A 57 1.83 -13.13 -10.97
N SER A 58 1.52 -14.41 -10.87
CA SER A 58 0.29 -14.87 -10.25
C SER A 58 0.30 -14.76 -8.72
N LYS A 59 1.51 -14.82 -8.11
CA LYS A 59 1.71 -14.76 -6.66
C LYS A 59 2.01 -13.34 -6.15
N VAL A 60 2.67 -12.53 -6.98
CA VAL A 60 3.02 -11.14 -6.67
C VAL A 60 2.19 -10.23 -7.57
N GLY A 61 1.02 -9.85 -7.10
CA GLY A 61 0.11 -8.92 -7.77
C GLY A 61 0.63 -7.49 -7.72
N LEU A 62 0.55 -6.76 -8.83
CA LEU A 62 0.94 -5.35 -8.91
C LEU A 62 -0.22 -4.52 -9.45
N VAL A 63 -0.64 -3.53 -8.68
CA VAL A 63 -1.59 -2.50 -9.05
C VAL A 63 -0.80 -1.22 -9.34
N PHE A 64 -0.82 -0.77 -10.58
CA PHE A 64 -0.12 0.44 -11.01
C PHE A 64 -0.82 1.72 -10.58
N GLN A 65 -0.12 2.84 -10.66
CA GLN A 65 -0.70 4.16 -10.49
C GLN A 65 -1.81 4.41 -11.56
N TYR A 66 -2.95 4.95 -11.14
CA TYR A 66 -4.15 5.12 -11.97
C TYR A 66 -4.64 3.81 -12.62
N PRO A 67 -4.87 2.76 -11.82
CA PRO A 67 -5.18 1.42 -12.33
C PRO A 67 -6.51 1.39 -13.09
N GLU A 68 -7.39 2.36 -12.90
CA GLU A 68 -8.65 2.56 -13.63
C GLU A 68 -8.46 2.76 -15.14
N HIS A 69 -7.28 3.15 -15.59
CA HIS A 69 -6.97 3.26 -17.02
C HIS A 69 -6.70 1.90 -17.68
N GLN A 70 -6.60 0.83 -16.90
CA GLN A 70 -6.36 -0.53 -17.37
C GLN A 70 -7.66 -1.30 -17.62
N LEU A 71 -8.81 -0.74 -17.28
CA LEU A 71 -10.13 -1.34 -17.53
C LEU A 71 -10.47 -1.23 -19.02
N PHE A 72 -10.87 -2.33 -19.64
CA PHE A 72 -11.10 -2.39 -21.09
C PHE A 72 -12.28 -3.25 -21.54
N GLU A 73 -12.85 -4.05 -20.63
CA GLU A 73 -13.95 -4.97 -20.94
C GLU A 73 -15.31 -4.26 -20.94
N ILE A 74 -16.32 -4.94 -21.48
CA ILE A 74 -17.68 -4.40 -21.62
C ILE A 74 -18.42 -4.24 -20.29
N ASP A 75 -18.12 -5.09 -19.33
CA ASP A 75 -18.69 -5.08 -17.99
C ASP A 75 -17.66 -5.41 -16.91
N VAL A 76 -17.97 -5.01 -15.66
CA VAL A 76 -17.11 -5.15 -14.49
C VAL A 76 -16.73 -6.59 -14.21
N LEU A 77 -17.69 -7.52 -14.30
CA LEU A 77 -17.42 -8.93 -13.97
C LEU A 77 -16.45 -9.53 -14.98
N THR A 78 -16.66 -9.26 -16.27
CA THR A 78 -15.79 -9.74 -17.34
C THR A 78 -14.37 -9.20 -17.21
N ASP A 79 -14.23 -7.91 -16.86
CA ASP A 79 -12.93 -7.28 -16.65
C ASP A 79 -12.14 -7.96 -15.51
N VAL A 80 -12.79 -8.20 -14.38
CA VAL A 80 -12.17 -8.88 -13.24
C VAL A 80 -11.88 -10.36 -13.50
N CYS A 81 -12.63 -11.02 -14.40
CA CYS A 81 -12.36 -12.40 -14.82
C CYS A 81 -11.09 -12.54 -15.68
N PHE A 82 -10.58 -11.47 -16.25
CA PHE A 82 -9.44 -11.51 -17.17
C PHE A 82 -8.19 -12.15 -16.56
N GLY A 83 -7.83 -11.75 -15.33
CA GLY A 83 -6.68 -12.31 -14.61
C GLY A 83 -6.78 -13.83 -14.41
N PRO A 84 -7.82 -14.35 -13.76
CA PRO A 84 -8.05 -15.78 -13.58
C PRO A 84 -8.09 -16.58 -14.89
N LYS A 85 -8.74 -16.07 -15.93
CA LYS A 85 -8.74 -16.72 -17.26
C LYS A 85 -7.32 -16.86 -17.84
N ASN A 86 -6.47 -15.86 -17.68
CA ASN A 86 -5.06 -15.91 -18.10
C ASN A 86 -4.23 -16.88 -17.27
N GLN A 87 -4.65 -17.20 -16.04
CA GLN A 87 -4.05 -18.26 -15.21
C GLN A 87 -4.50 -19.67 -15.67
N GLY A 88 -5.52 -19.78 -16.54
CA GLY A 88 -6.01 -21.04 -17.09
C GLY A 88 -7.24 -21.61 -16.37
N PHE A 89 -7.90 -20.82 -15.51
CA PHE A 89 -9.17 -21.23 -14.90
C PHE A 89 -10.30 -21.24 -15.92
N SER A 90 -11.28 -22.12 -15.71
CA SER A 90 -12.51 -22.15 -16.49
C SER A 90 -13.31 -20.84 -16.33
N GLU A 91 -14.30 -20.64 -17.19
CA GLU A 91 -15.14 -19.44 -17.11
C GLU A 91 -15.92 -19.36 -15.78
N GLU A 92 -16.42 -20.50 -15.31
CA GLU A 92 -17.15 -20.60 -14.05
C GLU A 92 -16.25 -20.31 -12.85
N GLU A 93 -15.05 -20.91 -12.81
CA GLU A 93 -14.08 -20.66 -11.76
C GLU A 93 -13.61 -19.18 -11.76
N ALA A 94 -13.36 -18.61 -12.94
CA ALA A 94 -12.97 -17.20 -13.07
C ALA A 94 -14.07 -16.26 -12.57
N LYS A 95 -15.35 -16.55 -12.87
CA LYS A 95 -16.50 -15.79 -12.38
C LYS A 95 -16.60 -15.85 -10.84
N GLU A 96 -16.44 -17.02 -10.25
CA GLU A 96 -16.49 -17.15 -8.79
C GLU A 96 -15.33 -16.39 -8.09
N LYS A 97 -14.12 -16.47 -8.64
CA LYS A 97 -12.98 -15.68 -8.14
C LYS A 97 -13.22 -14.19 -8.28
N ALA A 98 -13.76 -13.75 -9.43
CA ALA A 98 -14.07 -12.35 -9.69
C ALA A 98 -15.13 -11.79 -8.74
N LYS A 99 -16.24 -12.52 -8.52
CA LYS A 99 -17.28 -12.13 -7.57
C LYS A 99 -16.74 -11.98 -6.14
N LYS A 100 -15.92 -12.94 -5.72
CA LYS A 100 -15.25 -12.90 -4.42
C LYS A 100 -14.32 -11.68 -4.29
N ALA A 101 -13.54 -11.39 -5.33
CA ALA A 101 -12.64 -10.23 -5.34
C ALA A 101 -13.41 -8.90 -5.35
N LEU A 102 -14.50 -8.79 -6.13
CA LEU A 102 -15.37 -7.61 -6.13
C LEU A 102 -16.02 -7.37 -4.77
N SER A 103 -16.50 -8.43 -4.10
CA SER A 103 -17.02 -8.34 -2.74
C SER A 103 -15.97 -7.82 -1.75
N LEU A 104 -14.71 -8.23 -1.88
CA LEU A 104 -13.61 -7.78 -1.01
C LEU A 104 -13.32 -6.28 -1.12
N VAL A 105 -13.55 -5.68 -2.28
CA VAL A 105 -13.40 -4.24 -2.49
C VAL A 105 -14.71 -3.47 -2.34
N GLY A 106 -15.76 -4.13 -1.81
CA GLY A 106 -17.05 -3.49 -1.51
C GLY A 106 -17.94 -3.22 -2.74
N LEU A 107 -17.75 -3.97 -3.82
CA LEU A 107 -18.58 -3.91 -5.03
C LEU A 107 -19.48 -5.16 -5.10
N GLY A 108 -20.78 -4.97 -4.88
CA GLY A 108 -21.78 -6.06 -4.92
C GLY A 108 -22.28 -6.36 -6.32
N GLU A 109 -23.26 -7.29 -6.41
CA GLU A 109 -23.81 -7.82 -7.67
C GLU A 109 -24.41 -6.75 -8.59
N SER A 110 -24.90 -5.65 -8.05
CA SER A 110 -25.45 -4.54 -8.83
C SER A 110 -24.45 -3.87 -9.77
N TYR A 111 -23.16 -4.10 -9.56
CA TYR A 111 -22.09 -3.56 -10.40
C TYR A 111 -21.64 -4.52 -11.52
N TYR A 112 -21.93 -5.82 -11.40
CA TYR A 112 -21.32 -6.84 -12.27
C TYR A 112 -21.57 -6.62 -13.76
N SER A 113 -22.78 -6.23 -14.15
CA SER A 113 -23.18 -5.97 -15.53
C SER A 113 -23.03 -4.51 -15.96
N GLN A 114 -22.54 -3.65 -15.09
CA GLN A 114 -22.30 -2.25 -15.44
C GLN A 114 -21.03 -2.11 -16.27
N SER A 115 -21.02 -1.15 -17.19
CA SER A 115 -19.79 -0.80 -17.90
C SER A 115 -18.79 -0.16 -16.92
N PRO A 116 -17.52 -0.60 -16.92
CA PRO A 116 -16.49 0.07 -16.12
C PRO A 116 -16.40 1.57 -16.39
N PHE A 117 -16.71 1.99 -17.63
CA PHE A 117 -16.60 3.40 -18.04
C PHE A 117 -17.67 4.31 -17.42
N GLU A 118 -18.79 3.75 -16.95
CA GLU A 118 -19.87 4.48 -16.30
C GLU A 118 -19.67 4.65 -14.79
N LEU A 119 -18.68 3.99 -14.21
CA LEU A 119 -18.39 4.04 -12.79
C LEU A 119 -17.67 5.34 -12.39
N SER A 120 -17.81 5.73 -11.10
CA SER A 120 -16.98 6.78 -10.52
C SER A 120 -15.50 6.38 -10.49
N GLY A 121 -14.59 7.35 -10.40
CA GLY A 121 -13.14 7.07 -10.35
C GLY A 121 -12.75 6.11 -9.21
N GLY A 122 -13.34 6.28 -8.03
CA GLY A 122 -13.11 5.37 -6.89
C GLY A 122 -13.64 3.96 -7.14
N GLN A 123 -14.80 3.81 -7.80
CA GLN A 123 -15.35 2.50 -8.17
C GLN A 123 -14.49 1.81 -9.24
N LYS A 124 -14.08 2.54 -10.28
CA LYS A 124 -13.14 2.03 -11.30
C LYS A 124 -11.87 1.48 -10.67
N ARG A 125 -11.30 2.23 -9.73
CA ARG A 125 -10.09 1.83 -9.01
C ARG A 125 -10.29 0.55 -8.20
N ARG A 126 -11.45 0.42 -7.53
CA ARG A 126 -11.79 -0.83 -6.82
C ARG A 126 -11.95 -2.01 -7.78
N VAL A 127 -12.54 -1.81 -8.96
CA VAL A 127 -12.60 -2.85 -10.02
C VAL A 127 -11.20 -3.29 -10.43
N ALA A 128 -10.30 -2.35 -10.69
CA ALA A 128 -8.93 -2.67 -11.08
C ALA A 128 -8.15 -3.40 -9.97
N ILE A 129 -8.32 -3.01 -8.71
CA ILE A 129 -7.75 -3.74 -7.56
C ILE A 129 -8.35 -5.14 -7.48
N ALA A 130 -9.68 -5.29 -7.67
CA ALA A 130 -10.35 -6.59 -7.69
C ALA A 130 -9.81 -7.50 -8.79
N GLY A 131 -9.48 -6.96 -9.97
CA GLY A 131 -8.86 -7.70 -11.07
C GLY A 131 -7.53 -8.36 -10.67
N VAL A 132 -6.72 -7.67 -9.87
CA VAL A 132 -5.50 -8.24 -9.32
C VAL A 132 -5.80 -9.24 -8.19
N LEU A 133 -6.72 -8.92 -7.28
CA LEU A 133 -7.11 -9.79 -6.16
C LEU A 133 -7.78 -11.09 -6.63
N ALA A 134 -8.46 -11.09 -7.78
CA ALA A 134 -9.09 -12.28 -8.35
C ALA A 134 -8.06 -13.37 -8.71
N MET A 135 -6.81 -13.00 -8.95
CA MET A 135 -5.70 -13.93 -9.14
C MET A 135 -5.23 -14.60 -7.85
N GLU A 136 -5.76 -14.19 -6.68
CA GLU A 136 -5.41 -14.67 -5.34
C GLU A 136 -3.89 -14.58 -5.05
N PRO A 137 -3.28 -13.39 -5.18
CA PRO A 137 -1.86 -13.21 -4.94
C PRO A 137 -1.52 -13.39 -3.45
N GLU A 138 -0.27 -13.81 -3.16
CA GLU A 138 0.30 -13.87 -1.81
C GLU A 138 0.84 -12.51 -1.37
N VAL A 139 1.36 -11.74 -2.33
CA VAL A 139 1.87 -10.39 -2.16
C VAL A 139 1.08 -9.43 -3.04
N LEU A 140 0.55 -8.36 -2.47
CA LEU A 140 -0.12 -7.28 -3.21
C LEU A 140 0.73 -6.01 -3.14
N ILE A 141 1.22 -5.58 -4.29
CA ILE A 141 1.96 -4.33 -4.46
C ILE A 141 1.00 -3.28 -5.01
N LEU A 142 0.97 -2.11 -4.38
CA LEU A 142 0.09 -1.01 -4.72
C LEU A 142 0.94 0.25 -4.96
N ASP A 143 0.98 0.73 -6.21
CA ASP A 143 1.69 1.96 -6.57
C ASP A 143 0.72 3.13 -6.56
N GLU A 144 0.79 3.97 -5.52
CA GLU A 144 -0.05 5.17 -5.36
C GLU A 144 -1.56 4.89 -5.50
N PRO A 145 -2.14 3.89 -4.79
CA PRO A 145 -3.51 3.43 -5.03
C PRO A 145 -4.57 4.50 -4.72
N THR A 146 -4.20 5.58 -4.05
CA THR A 146 -5.10 6.65 -3.60
C THR A 146 -4.91 7.97 -4.36
N ALA A 147 -4.00 8.02 -5.33
CA ALA A 147 -3.71 9.23 -6.09
C ALA A 147 -4.97 9.77 -6.80
N GLY A 148 -5.28 11.06 -6.60
CA GLY A 148 -6.42 11.73 -7.24
C GLY A 148 -7.79 11.39 -6.65
N LEU A 149 -7.88 10.63 -5.57
CA LEU A 149 -9.13 10.42 -4.83
C LEU A 149 -9.37 11.52 -3.80
N ASP A 150 -10.64 11.76 -3.51
CA ASP A 150 -11.04 12.55 -2.36
C ASP A 150 -10.67 11.84 -1.04
N PRO A 151 -10.66 12.55 0.11
CA PRO A 151 -10.25 11.96 1.39
C PRO A 151 -11.07 10.73 1.78
N ARG A 152 -12.37 10.73 1.52
CA ARG A 152 -13.25 9.61 1.86
C ARG A 152 -12.96 8.37 1.01
N GLY A 153 -12.85 8.54 -0.31
CA GLY A 153 -12.51 7.44 -1.23
C GLY A 153 -11.13 6.85 -0.94
N ARG A 154 -10.17 7.69 -0.52
CA ARG A 154 -8.84 7.28 -0.06
C ARG A 154 -8.92 6.40 1.18
N ASP A 155 -9.60 6.87 2.24
CA ASP A 155 -9.75 6.10 3.48
C ASP A 155 -10.46 4.76 3.22
N GLU A 156 -11.54 4.76 2.43
CA GLU A 156 -12.30 3.55 2.10
C GLU A 156 -11.42 2.48 1.40
N ILE A 157 -10.52 2.87 0.49
CA ILE A 157 -9.61 1.93 -0.18
C ILE A 157 -8.54 1.42 0.78
N LEU A 158 -7.90 2.29 1.56
CA LEU A 158 -6.84 1.88 2.47
C LEU A 158 -7.37 1.02 3.62
N ASP A 159 -8.56 1.32 4.15
CA ASP A 159 -9.21 0.49 5.16
C ASP A 159 -9.53 -0.92 4.61
N GLN A 160 -9.97 -1.03 3.34
CA GLN A 160 -10.18 -2.33 2.70
C GLN A 160 -8.88 -3.11 2.52
N ILE A 161 -7.79 -2.45 2.10
CA ILE A 161 -6.46 -3.06 1.99
C ILE A 161 -5.97 -3.52 3.36
N SER A 162 -6.12 -2.69 4.39
CA SER A 162 -5.77 -3.04 5.78
C SER A 162 -6.55 -4.26 6.28
N LYS A 163 -7.84 -4.35 5.94
CA LYS A 163 -8.67 -5.49 6.25
C LYS A 163 -8.19 -6.78 5.55
N LEU A 164 -7.81 -6.70 4.29
CA LEU A 164 -7.21 -7.82 3.56
C LEU A 164 -5.93 -8.32 4.23
N HIS A 165 -5.06 -7.38 4.65
CA HIS A 165 -3.84 -7.70 5.40
C HIS A 165 -4.15 -8.44 6.71
N THR A 166 -5.05 -7.89 7.55
CA THR A 166 -5.35 -8.45 8.88
C THR A 166 -6.10 -9.78 8.83
N GLU A 167 -7.12 -9.90 7.96
CA GLU A 167 -7.97 -11.08 7.88
C GLU A 167 -7.35 -12.23 7.08
N ARG A 168 -6.52 -11.93 6.08
CA ARG A 168 -5.93 -12.94 5.18
C ARG A 168 -4.43 -13.13 5.36
N LYS A 169 -3.80 -12.35 6.24
CA LYS A 169 -2.34 -12.31 6.43
C LYS A 169 -1.60 -12.07 5.11
N MET A 170 -2.23 -11.31 4.21
CA MET A 170 -1.64 -10.98 2.92
C MET A 170 -0.47 -10.02 3.12
N THR A 171 0.64 -10.27 2.45
CA THR A 171 1.76 -9.32 2.41
C THR A 171 1.38 -8.12 1.55
N ILE A 172 1.48 -6.91 2.09
CA ILE A 172 1.15 -5.66 1.39
C ILE A 172 2.41 -4.81 1.23
N ILE A 173 2.62 -4.32 0.03
CA ILE A 173 3.65 -3.32 -0.28
C ILE A 173 2.94 -2.08 -0.82
N LEU A 174 2.89 -1.02 -0.03
CA LEU A 174 2.24 0.23 -0.37
C LEU A 174 3.26 1.30 -0.73
N VAL A 175 3.31 1.70 -1.99
CA VAL A 175 4.04 2.90 -2.40
C VAL A 175 3.11 4.09 -2.24
N SER A 176 3.52 5.10 -1.49
CA SER A 176 2.70 6.30 -1.28
C SER A 176 3.56 7.55 -1.07
N HIS A 177 3.02 8.69 -1.50
CA HIS A 177 3.53 10.03 -1.17
C HIS A 177 2.85 10.64 0.06
N SER A 178 1.83 9.99 0.61
CA SER A 178 1.16 10.42 1.85
C SER A 178 1.84 9.82 3.05
N MET A 179 2.50 10.66 3.83
CA MET A 179 3.17 10.25 5.07
C MET A 179 2.16 9.82 6.13
N GLU A 180 0.97 10.42 6.13
CA GLU A 180 -0.14 10.07 7.00
C GLU A 180 -0.64 8.65 6.74
N ASP A 181 -0.76 8.25 5.45
CA ASP A 181 -1.23 6.93 5.09
C ASP A 181 -0.25 5.85 5.54
N VAL A 182 1.03 6.02 5.20
CA VAL A 182 2.03 5.03 5.57
C VAL A 182 2.25 4.97 7.08
N ALA A 183 2.13 6.10 7.79
CA ALA A 183 2.17 6.13 9.25
C ALA A 183 1.01 5.38 9.91
N ARG A 184 -0.18 5.44 9.29
CA ARG A 184 -1.40 4.82 9.81
C ARG A 184 -1.49 3.33 9.52
N TYR A 185 -1.07 2.89 8.34
CA TYR A 185 -1.37 1.54 7.85
C TYR A 185 -0.15 0.61 7.81
N ALA A 186 1.06 1.14 7.58
CA ALA A 186 2.23 0.29 7.46
C ALA A 186 2.85 -0.04 8.82
N GLY A 187 3.26 -1.28 9.00
CA GLY A 187 4.05 -1.71 10.16
C GLY A 187 5.54 -1.41 10.03
N ARG A 188 6.01 -1.25 8.79
CA ARG A 188 7.41 -0.97 8.45
C ARG A 188 7.50 -0.02 7.27
N LEU A 189 8.47 0.88 7.29
CA LEU A 189 8.76 1.81 6.22
C LEU A 189 10.14 1.57 5.65
N ILE A 190 10.23 1.57 4.31
CA ILE A 190 11.47 1.60 3.55
C ILE A 190 11.54 2.96 2.84
N VAL A 191 12.56 3.75 3.13
CA VAL A 191 12.77 5.06 2.51
C VAL A 191 13.78 4.95 1.40
N MET A 192 13.37 5.34 0.19
CA MET A 192 14.20 5.34 -1.01
C MET A 192 14.67 6.75 -1.36
N ASN A 193 15.97 6.88 -1.62
CA ASN A 193 16.57 8.10 -2.13
C ASN A 193 17.63 7.77 -3.17
N HIS A 194 17.54 8.34 -4.38
CA HIS A 194 18.47 8.11 -5.49
C HIS A 194 18.82 6.64 -5.74
N GLY A 195 17.82 5.76 -5.75
CA GLY A 195 18.00 4.32 -5.98
C GLY A 195 18.60 3.56 -4.79
N GLN A 196 18.74 4.17 -3.63
CA GLN A 196 19.26 3.55 -2.42
C GLN A 196 18.19 3.52 -1.32
N LYS A 197 18.25 2.49 -0.47
CA LYS A 197 17.51 2.44 0.79
C LYS A 197 18.27 3.23 1.84
N VAL A 198 17.68 4.33 2.33
CA VAL A 198 18.31 5.21 3.32
C VAL A 198 17.81 5.01 4.74
N PHE A 199 16.53 4.63 4.90
CA PHE A 199 15.96 4.21 6.19
C PHE A 199 15.14 2.93 6.01
N ASP A 200 15.04 2.16 7.08
CA ASP A 200 14.27 0.92 7.17
C ASP A 200 13.93 0.66 8.64
N GLY A 201 12.67 0.73 8.99
CA GLY A 201 12.20 0.59 10.37
C GLY A 201 10.71 0.83 10.51
N THR A 202 10.20 0.85 11.72
CA THR A 202 8.82 1.22 12.01
C THR A 202 8.54 2.68 11.65
N PRO A 203 7.28 3.09 11.41
CA PRO A 203 6.94 4.50 11.18
C PRO A 203 7.50 5.43 12.27
N ARG A 204 7.42 5.03 13.54
CA ARG A 204 7.98 5.81 14.66
C ARG A 204 9.49 6.01 14.55
N GLU A 205 10.22 4.94 14.23
CA GLU A 205 11.68 5.02 14.06
C GLU A 205 12.07 5.90 12.89
N VAL A 206 11.40 5.74 11.74
CA VAL A 206 11.68 6.50 10.53
C VAL A 206 11.33 7.99 10.71
N PHE A 207 10.13 8.32 11.20
CA PHE A 207 9.69 9.71 11.33
C PHE A 207 10.36 10.47 12.51
N ARG A 208 11.02 9.78 13.43
CA ARG A 208 11.94 10.40 14.39
C ARG A 208 13.05 11.18 13.70
N HIS A 209 13.47 10.74 12.52
CA HIS A 209 14.47 11.38 11.66
C HIS A 209 13.87 12.41 10.70
N TYR A 210 12.81 13.12 11.11
CA TYR A 210 12.08 14.04 10.21
C TYR A 210 12.98 15.12 9.59
N LYS A 211 14.01 15.61 10.28
CA LYS A 211 14.97 16.59 9.75
C LYS A 211 15.84 16.01 8.64
N GLU A 212 16.27 14.77 8.78
CA GLU A 212 17.04 14.05 7.75
C GLU A 212 16.13 13.71 6.55
N LEU A 213 14.85 13.39 6.80
CA LEU A 213 13.86 13.21 5.74
C LEU A 213 13.63 14.52 4.97
N GLU A 214 13.52 15.66 5.65
CA GLU A 214 13.41 16.98 5.00
C GLU A 214 14.63 17.30 4.13
N ALA A 215 15.83 16.97 4.59
CA ALA A 215 17.06 17.17 3.83
C ALA A 215 17.10 16.39 2.50
N ILE A 216 16.32 15.32 2.38
CA ILE A 216 16.14 14.56 1.13
C ILE A 216 14.81 14.84 0.43
N GLY A 217 14.11 15.91 0.82
CA GLY A 217 12.86 16.36 0.20
C GLY A 217 11.61 15.56 0.57
N LEU A 218 11.61 14.88 1.72
CA LEU A 218 10.45 14.20 2.27
C LEU A 218 9.97 14.91 3.53
N ALA A 219 8.65 14.99 3.71
CA ALA A 219 8.04 15.44 4.95
C ALA A 219 7.85 14.26 5.93
N ALA A 220 7.58 14.58 7.20
CA ALA A 220 6.95 13.66 8.14
C ALA A 220 5.43 13.92 8.18
N PRO A 221 4.61 13.08 8.83
CA PRO A 221 3.22 13.40 9.12
C PRO A 221 3.08 14.74 9.83
N GLN A 222 2.06 15.54 9.49
CA GLN A 222 1.86 16.87 10.09
C GLN A 222 1.78 16.83 11.62
N VAL A 223 1.22 15.75 12.16
CA VAL A 223 1.12 15.54 13.60
C VAL A 223 2.48 15.37 14.26
N THR A 224 3.49 14.85 13.58
CA THR A 224 4.86 14.71 14.10
C THR A 224 5.44 16.09 14.40
N TYR A 225 5.28 17.07 13.51
CA TYR A 225 5.70 18.44 13.76
C TYR A 225 4.96 19.07 14.93
N LEU A 226 3.62 18.87 14.99
CA LEU A 226 2.81 19.40 16.09
C LEU A 226 3.29 18.90 17.47
N VAL A 227 3.56 17.59 17.61
CA VAL A 227 3.99 17.05 18.91
C VAL A 227 5.39 17.50 19.29
N HIS A 228 6.29 17.68 18.33
CA HIS A 228 7.59 18.29 18.55
C HIS A 228 7.47 19.74 19.05
N ASP A 229 6.65 20.57 18.40
CA ASP A 229 6.39 21.95 18.82
C ASP A 229 5.79 22.03 20.25
N LEU A 230 4.86 21.12 20.55
CA LEU A 230 4.26 21.05 21.88
C LEU A 230 5.30 20.67 22.95
N LYS A 231 6.19 19.73 22.62
CA LYS A 231 7.29 19.33 23.52
C LYS A 231 8.30 20.46 23.75
N GLU A 232 8.68 21.19 22.70
CA GLU A 232 9.56 22.37 22.80
C GLU A 232 8.95 23.50 23.68
N LYS A 233 7.61 23.61 23.66
CA LYS A 233 6.86 24.53 24.56
C LYS A 233 6.70 23.99 25.98
N GLY A 234 7.36 22.88 26.34
CA GLY A 234 7.40 22.33 27.68
C GLY A 234 6.23 21.41 28.06
N LEU A 235 5.46 20.93 27.10
CA LEU A 235 4.48 19.87 27.35
C LEU A 235 5.17 18.50 27.45
N ASP A 236 4.74 17.69 28.43
CA ASP A 236 5.22 16.32 28.63
C ASP A 236 4.49 15.38 27.68
N ILE A 237 4.82 15.45 26.38
CA ILE A 237 4.24 14.68 25.29
C ILE A 237 5.29 13.82 24.61
N ASP A 238 4.90 12.61 24.19
CA ASP A 238 5.74 11.73 23.38
C ASP A 238 5.97 12.35 21.98
N SER A 239 7.24 12.56 21.63
CA SER A 239 7.63 13.12 20.34
C SER A 239 7.59 12.10 19.19
N ASP A 240 7.50 10.80 19.51
CA ASP A 240 7.51 9.72 18.51
C ASP A 240 6.10 9.39 17.96
N ILE A 241 5.12 10.22 18.29
CA ILE A 241 3.75 10.13 17.77
C ILE A 241 3.75 10.44 16.28
N THR A 242 3.11 9.56 15.50
CA THR A 242 3.05 9.66 14.04
C THR A 242 1.64 9.70 13.47
N THR A 243 0.61 9.45 14.30
CA THR A 243 -0.79 9.47 13.87
C THR A 243 -1.62 10.48 14.65
N VAL A 244 -2.66 11.02 14.00
CA VAL A 244 -3.61 11.97 14.64
C VAL A 244 -4.33 11.31 15.80
N ALA A 245 -4.63 10.01 15.73
CA ALA A 245 -5.30 9.28 16.82
C ALA A 245 -4.42 9.24 18.06
N GLU A 246 -3.13 8.88 17.92
CA GLU A 246 -2.17 8.88 19.04
C GLU A 246 -2.00 10.28 19.67
N ALA A 247 -1.88 11.32 18.83
CA ALA A 247 -1.74 12.69 19.33
C ALA A 247 -2.98 13.15 20.09
N LYS A 248 -4.17 12.84 19.61
CA LYS A 248 -5.42 13.12 20.29
C LYS A 248 -5.45 12.50 21.68
N GLU A 249 -5.12 11.22 21.79
CA GLU A 249 -5.08 10.52 23.09
C GLU A 249 -4.05 11.14 24.04
N ALA A 250 -2.85 11.43 23.55
CA ALA A 250 -1.79 12.04 24.35
C ALA A 250 -2.17 13.44 24.86
N ILE A 251 -2.75 14.28 24.01
CA ILE A 251 -3.18 15.64 24.36
C ILE A 251 -4.34 15.60 25.38
N LEU A 252 -5.33 14.72 25.18
CA LEU A 252 -6.43 14.56 26.15
C LEU A 252 -5.92 14.08 27.51
N ALA A 253 -4.99 13.14 27.54
CA ALA A 253 -4.37 12.67 28.79
C ALA A 253 -3.64 13.80 29.53
N LEU A 254 -2.94 14.69 28.83
CA LEU A 254 -2.32 15.87 29.41
C LEU A 254 -3.33 16.87 29.96
N TRP A 255 -4.42 17.10 29.24
CA TRP A 255 -5.51 17.97 29.67
C TRP A 255 -6.14 17.49 30.97
N ASP A 256 -6.45 16.20 31.07
CA ASP A 256 -7.06 15.60 32.27
C ASP A 256 -6.11 15.66 33.49
N LYS A 257 -4.79 15.43 33.28
CA LYS A 257 -3.78 15.60 34.34
C LYS A 257 -3.75 17.04 34.88
N LYS A 258 -3.82 18.05 33.99
CA LYS A 258 -3.84 19.47 34.41
C LYS A 258 -5.11 19.80 35.17
N ARG A 259 -6.27 19.33 34.71
CA ARG A 259 -7.57 19.57 35.39
C ARG A 259 -7.62 18.99 36.80
N LYS A 260 -7.05 17.77 37.00
CA LYS A 260 -6.98 17.13 38.32
C LYS A 260 -6.00 17.80 39.29
N ARG A 261 -5.04 18.61 38.79
CA ARG A 261 -4.08 19.37 39.62
C ARG A 261 -4.62 20.75 40.04
N GLN A 262 -5.70 21.21 39.46
CA GLN A 262 -6.34 22.51 39.75
C GLN A 262 -7.57 22.39 40.67
N VAL A 263 -7.95 21.17 41.04
CA VAL A 263 -8.96 20.83 42.06
C VAL A 263 -8.26 20.32 43.30
#